data_561c27b61680c2736924f5a804c5c8a5
#
_entry.id   561c27b61680c2736924f5a804c5c8a5
#
_cell.length_a   1.000
_cell.length_b   1.000
_cell.length_c   1.000
_cell.angle_alpha   90.00
_cell.angle_beta   90.00
_cell.angle_gamma   90.00
#
_symmetry.space_group_name_H-M   'P 1'
#
loop_
_entity.id
_entity.type
_entity.pdbx_description
1 polymer ?
#
loop_
_entity_poly.entity_id
_entity_poly.type
_entity_poly.pdbx_seq_one_letter_code
_entity_poly.pdbx_strand_id
1 'polypeptide(L)'
;MINTRNVAISVCWLLLWTPLIYAQDLSRYREFQLGMNLQAVAEKIDARASEVKVLHQRPALIQELAWRPQRALGSSREAESVNEVLFNFYNGELFRMVVSYDQQRTEGLTDQDMVEAISATYGIATQPVAKIVLFSSSYIYNDSEKVIARWEDSQSSLNLFRSSNQPRFGMLIVSKRVDALAEAAIVKAIRLDEQEAPQREIAREKKEGEESRAAQAKARPANKADFRP
;
A
#
# COMPACT_ATOMS: atom_id res chain seq x y z
N MET A 1 54.21 -1.08 -67.73
CA MET A 1 53.93 0.08 -66.85
C MET A 1 52.42 0.13 -66.60
N ILE A 2 51.94 -0.50 -65.52
CA ILE A 2 50.54 -0.47 -65.13
C ILE A 2 50.47 -0.01 -63.68
N ASN A 3 49.83 1.12 -63.51
CA ASN A 3 49.73 1.86 -62.27
C ASN A 3 48.55 1.33 -61.46
N THR A 4 48.79 0.64 -60.36
CA THR A 4 47.74 0.14 -59.46
C THR A 4 47.34 1.24 -58.46
N ARG A 5 46.15 1.80 -58.62
CA ARG A 5 45.54 2.74 -57.70
C ARG A 5 44.98 1.99 -56.50
N ASN A 6 45.53 2.26 -55.34
CA ASN A 6 45.00 1.81 -54.04
C ASN A 6 43.65 2.46 -53.77
N VAL A 7 42.60 1.67 -53.72
CA VAL A 7 41.26 2.08 -53.20
C VAL A 7 41.22 1.77 -51.72
N ALA A 8 41.34 2.81 -50.91
CA ALA A 8 41.13 2.72 -49.47
C ALA A 8 39.63 2.67 -49.18
N ILE A 9 39.15 1.54 -48.75
CA ILE A 9 37.78 1.33 -48.26
C ILE A 9 37.74 1.84 -46.84
N SER A 10 37.17 3.05 -46.63
CA SER A 10 36.90 3.62 -45.31
C SER A 10 35.60 2.98 -44.77
N VAL A 11 35.74 1.99 -43.92
CA VAL A 11 34.59 1.40 -43.22
C VAL A 11 34.23 2.33 -42.05
N CYS A 12 33.20 3.15 -42.27
CA CYS A 12 32.58 3.98 -41.21
C CYS A 12 31.82 3.09 -40.25
N TRP A 13 32.41 2.79 -39.10
CA TRP A 13 31.69 2.15 -37.97
C TRP A 13 30.75 3.18 -37.34
N LEU A 14 29.50 3.21 -37.79
CA LEU A 14 28.40 3.85 -37.09
C LEU A 14 28.10 3.03 -35.85
N LEU A 15 28.74 3.38 -34.73
CA LEU A 15 28.33 2.93 -33.40
C LEU A 15 26.93 3.50 -33.14
N LEU A 16 25.91 2.66 -33.33
CA LEU A 16 24.55 2.89 -32.87
C LEU A 16 24.59 2.93 -31.35
N TRP A 17 24.77 4.10 -30.78
CA TRP A 17 24.47 4.36 -29.38
C TRP A 17 22.95 4.26 -29.22
N THR A 18 22.44 3.06 -29.00
CA THR A 18 21.10 2.87 -28.46
C THR A 18 21.18 3.33 -27.00
N PRO A 19 20.47 4.40 -26.59
CA PRO A 19 20.33 4.67 -25.18
C PRO A 19 19.69 3.45 -24.53
N LEU A 20 20.41 2.79 -23.64
CA LEU A 20 19.84 1.82 -22.72
C LEU A 20 18.86 2.61 -21.83
N ILE A 21 17.59 2.62 -22.22
CA ILE A 21 16.53 3.08 -21.37
C ILE A 21 16.46 2.06 -20.24
N TYR A 22 17.15 2.34 -19.15
CA TYR A 22 16.95 1.60 -17.90
C TYR A 22 15.53 1.95 -17.44
N ALA A 23 14.57 1.11 -17.82
CA ALA A 23 13.29 1.12 -17.15
C ALA A 23 13.56 0.83 -15.67
N GLN A 24 13.22 1.78 -14.80
CA GLN A 24 13.39 1.56 -13.38
C GLN A 24 12.48 0.40 -12.95
N ASP A 25 12.98 -0.40 -12.03
CA ASP A 25 12.27 -1.53 -11.43
C ASP A 25 10.93 -1.06 -10.83
N LEU A 26 9.81 -1.47 -11.44
CA LEU A 26 8.45 -1.12 -11.00
C LEU A 26 8.08 -1.75 -9.65
N SER A 27 8.88 -2.70 -9.15
CA SER A 27 8.71 -3.26 -7.82
C SER A 27 9.25 -2.37 -6.71
N ARG A 28 9.94 -1.27 -7.05
CA ARG A 28 10.67 -0.42 -6.10
C ARG A 28 10.05 0.96 -5.97
N TYR A 29 9.97 1.42 -4.75
CA TYR A 29 9.67 2.81 -4.40
C TYR A 29 10.66 3.31 -3.35
N ARG A 30 11.54 4.26 -3.72
CA ARG A 30 12.65 4.69 -2.87
C ARG A 30 13.53 3.49 -2.44
N GLU A 31 13.69 3.30 -1.14
CA GLU A 31 14.44 2.18 -0.54
C GLU A 31 13.60 0.92 -0.29
N PHE A 32 12.30 0.99 -0.58
CA PHE A 32 11.37 -0.13 -0.37
C PHE A 32 11.19 -0.90 -1.68
N GLN A 33 11.08 -2.21 -1.55
CA GLN A 33 10.87 -3.11 -2.67
C GLN A 33 9.81 -4.15 -2.32
N LEU A 34 8.91 -4.43 -3.27
CA LEU A 34 7.96 -5.54 -3.13
C LEU A 34 8.70 -6.84 -2.85
N GLY A 35 8.15 -7.68 -1.98
CA GLY A 35 8.82 -8.90 -1.49
C GLY A 35 9.65 -8.71 -0.21
N MET A 36 9.92 -7.47 0.23
CA MET A 36 10.58 -7.26 1.54
C MET A 36 9.72 -7.82 2.67
N ASN A 37 10.37 -8.37 3.69
CA ASN A 37 9.64 -8.78 4.89
C ASN A 37 9.29 -7.56 5.77
N LEU A 38 8.26 -7.74 6.60
CA LEU A 38 7.75 -6.69 7.49
C LEU A 38 8.84 -6.10 8.40
N GLN A 39 9.70 -6.93 8.96
CA GLN A 39 10.76 -6.46 9.86
C GLN A 39 11.75 -5.54 9.14
N ALA A 40 12.19 -5.90 7.93
CA ALA A 40 13.10 -5.08 7.14
C ALA A 40 12.49 -3.72 6.74
N VAL A 41 11.16 -3.67 6.49
CA VAL A 41 10.46 -2.40 6.25
C VAL A 41 10.37 -1.59 7.54
N ALA A 42 9.98 -2.22 8.66
CA ALA A 42 9.85 -1.54 9.94
C ALA A 42 11.19 -0.93 10.42
N GLU A 43 12.30 -1.65 10.26
CA GLU A 43 13.64 -1.15 10.57
C GLU A 43 14.02 0.10 9.76
N LYS A 44 13.65 0.14 8.47
CA LYS A 44 13.96 1.30 7.60
C LYS A 44 13.21 2.57 7.98
N ILE A 45 12.05 2.45 8.59
CA ILE A 45 11.21 3.61 8.99
C ILE A 45 11.22 3.85 10.50
N ASP A 46 12.06 3.12 11.24
CA ASP A 46 12.14 3.16 12.72
C ASP A 46 10.76 2.92 13.40
N ALA A 47 9.99 1.99 12.83
CA ALA A 47 8.66 1.64 13.34
C ALA A 47 8.73 0.55 14.42
N ARG A 48 7.87 0.67 15.43
CA ARG A 48 7.71 -0.33 16.48
C ARG A 48 6.75 -1.44 16.06
N ALA A 49 6.91 -2.62 16.62
CA ALA A 49 5.99 -3.73 16.38
C ALA A 49 4.52 -3.40 16.74
N SER A 50 4.30 -2.50 17.72
CA SER A 50 2.97 -2.03 18.11
C SER A 50 2.28 -1.13 17.08
N GLU A 51 3.00 -0.62 16.10
CA GLU A 51 2.46 0.22 15.03
C GLU A 51 1.92 -0.61 13.85
N VAL A 52 2.26 -1.89 13.83
CA VAL A 52 1.74 -2.83 12.83
C VAL A 52 0.29 -3.18 13.14
N LYS A 53 -0.61 -2.89 12.21
CA LYS A 53 -2.02 -3.25 12.33
C LYS A 53 -2.27 -4.59 11.65
N VAL A 54 -2.95 -5.48 12.32
CA VAL A 54 -3.46 -6.73 11.73
C VAL A 54 -4.85 -6.45 11.18
N LEU A 55 -5.01 -6.56 9.86
CA LEU A 55 -6.30 -6.38 9.20
C LEU A 55 -7.10 -7.67 9.21
N HIS A 56 -6.46 -8.78 8.84
CA HIS A 56 -7.05 -10.12 8.87
C HIS A 56 -5.99 -11.12 9.36
N GLN A 57 -6.43 -12.10 10.16
CA GLN A 57 -5.57 -13.18 10.64
C GLN A 57 -5.76 -14.47 9.85
N ARG A 58 -6.90 -14.61 9.16
CA ARG A 58 -7.28 -15.79 8.39
C ARG A 58 -8.17 -15.41 7.20
N PRO A 59 -8.12 -16.14 6.09
CA PRO A 59 -7.33 -17.36 5.88
C PRO A 59 -5.84 -17.10 5.67
N ALA A 60 -5.43 -15.83 5.55
CA ALA A 60 -4.05 -15.37 5.49
C ALA A 60 -3.84 -14.20 6.44
N LEU A 61 -2.62 -14.01 6.90
CA LEU A 61 -2.25 -12.87 7.72
C LEU A 61 -2.07 -11.66 6.82
N ILE A 62 -2.98 -10.69 6.93
CA ILE A 62 -2.90 -9.40 6.24
C ILE A 62 -2.56 -8.32 7.28
N GLN A 63 -1.48 -7.60 7.04
CA GLN A 63 -0.97 -6.58 7.95
C GLN A 63 -0.75 -5.27 7.22
N GLU A 64 -0.81 -4.17 7.96
CA GLU A 64 -0.58 -2.82 7.48
C GLU A 64 0.39 -2.09 8.41
N LEU A 65 1.32 -1.35 7.80
CA LEU A 65 2.24 -0.46 8.50
C LEU A 65 2.22 0.90 7.81
N ALA A 66 2.06 1.98 8.57
CA ALA A 66 2.00 3.34 8.06
C ALA A 66 3.30 4.09 8.32
N TRP A 67 3.82 4.78 7.31
CA TRP A 67 4.96 5.66 7.42
C TRP A 67 4.62 7.09 7.00
N ARG A 68 4.96 8.06 7.85
CA ARG A 68 4.76 9.48 7.60
C ARG A 68 6.09 10.21 7.67
N PRO A 69 6.80 10.35 6.53
CA PRO A 69 8.16 10.89 6.49
C PRO A 69 8.27 12.31 7.04
N GLN A 70 7.22 13.13 6.90
CA GLN A 70 7.21 14.50 7.44
C GLN A 70 7.24 14.57 8.98
N ARG A 71 6.97 13.47 9.65
CA ARG A 71 7.00 13.36 11.13
C ARG A 71 8.29 12.73 11.65
N ALA A 72 9.14 12.24 10.77
CA ALA A 72 10.42 11.66 11.15
C ALA A 72 11.36 12.74 11.68
N LEU A 73 12.06 12.45 12.79
CA LEU A 73 13.06 13.35 13.38
C LEU A 73 14.19 13.60 12.37
N GLY A 74 14.45 14.87 12.07
CA GLY A 74 15.51 15.29 11.14
C GLY A 74 15.12 15.39 9.66
N SER A 75 13.86 15.08 9.29
CA SER A 75 13.39 15.37 7.94
C SER A 75 13.18 16.87 7.74
N SER A 76 13.72 17.44 6.65
CA SER A 76 13.36 18.81 6.27
C SER A 76 11.94 18.78 5.70
N ARG A 77 10.98 19.31 6.45
CA ARG A 77 9.57 19.44 6.04
C ARG A 77 9.39 20.06 4.66
N GLU A 78 10.36 20.83 4.22
CA GLU A 78 10.25 21.61 2.98
C GLU A 78 10.52 20.80 1.70
N ALA A 79 11.19 19.65 1.81
CA ALA A 79 11.58 18.84 0.65
C ALA A 79 10.66 17.61 0.41
N GLU A 80 9.81 17.26 1.38
CA GLU A 80 9.04 16.02 1.33
C GLU A 80 7.67 16.24 0.69
N SER A 81 7.47 15.62 -0.48
CA SER A 81 6.19 15.64 -1.20
C SER A 81 5.23 14.52 -0.79
N VAL A 82 5.67 13.57 0.01
CA VAL A 82 4.88 12.43 0.48
C VAL A 82 4.30 12.73 1.85
N ASN A 83 2.98 12.60 1.96
CA ASN A 83 2.28 12.71 3.24
C ASN A 83 2.33 11.39 4.02
N GLU A 84 2.05 10.28 3.36
CA GLU A 84 1.98 8.96 3.97
C GLU A 84 2.28 7.86 2.97
N VAL A 85 2.92 6.79 3.44
CA VAL A 85 3.01 5.51 2.72
C VAL A 85 2.40 4.42 3.59
N LEU A 86 1.43 3.68 3.05
CA LEU A 86 0.89 2.48 3.67
C LEU A 86 1.55 1.27 3.02
N PHE A 87 2.19 0.44 3.83
CA PHE A 87 2.78 -0.83 3.44
C PHE A 87 1.84 -1.95 3.82
N ASN A 88 1.40 -2.76 2.85
CA ASN A 88 0.54 -3.91 3.10
C ASN A 88 1.30 -5.21 2.90
N PHE A 89 1.16 -6.12 3.86
CA PHE A 89 1.87 -7.39 3.88
C PHE A 89 0.88 -8.56 3.81
N TYR A 90 1.24 -9.55 3.02
CA TYR A 90 0.58 -10.85 2.92
C TYR A 90 1.51 -11.92 3.50
N ASN A 91 1.11 -12.50 4.63
CA ASN A 91 1.94 -13.46 5.38
C ASN A 91 3.37 -12.93 5.67
N GLY A 92 3.48 -11.64 5.96
CA GLY A 92 4.74 -10.97 6.27
C GLY A 92 5.55 -10.47 5.06
N GLU A 93 5.11 -10.71 3.83
CA GLU A 93 5.73 -10.25 2.58
C GLU A 93 5.06 -8.97 2.08
N LEU A 94 5.82 -7.92 1.81
CA LEU A 94 5.34 -6.65 1.25
C LEU A 94 4.83 -6.87 -0.18
N PHE A 95 3.55 -6.69 -0.40
CA PHE A 95 2.93 -6.89 -1.70
C PHE A 95 2.31 -5.63 -2.30
N ARG A 96 2.07 -4.62 -1.45
CA ARG A 96 1.38 -3.40 -1.86
C ARG A 96 1.94 -2.20 -1.09
N MET A 97 2.16 -1.10 -1.80
CA MET A 97 2.50 0.21 -1.24
C MET A 97 1.51 1.24 -1.76
N VAL A 98 0.85 1.98 -0.86
CA VAL A 98 -0.03 3.10 -1.21
C VAL A 98 0.63 4.38 -0.77
N VAL A 99 1.05 5.20 -1.72
CA VAL A 99 1.68 6.49 -1.49
C VAL A 99 0.62 7.58 -1.61
N SER A 100 0.47 8.39 -0.57
CA SER A 100 -0.38 9.58 -0.59
C SER A 100 0.51 10.83 -0.63
N TYR A 101 0.34 11.66 -1.65
CA TYR A 101 1.10 12.90 -1.78
C TYR A 101 0.52 14.01 -0.90
N ASP A 102 1.38 14.91 -0.46
CA ASP A 102 0.97 16.09 0.30
C ASP A 102 0.18 17.05 -0.60
N GLN A 103 -0.98 17.51 -0.11
CA GLN A 103 -1.87 18.35 -0.88
C GLN A 103 -1.26 19.71 -1.21
N GLN A 104 -0.54 20.33 -0.27
CA GLN A 104 0.07 21.63 -0.48
C GLN A 104 1.23 21.55 -1.48
N ARG A 105 1.95 20.43 -1.52
CA ARG A 105 3.06 20.18 -2.44
C ARG A 105 2.59 19.80 -3.84
N THR A 106 1.38 19.36 -3.99
CA THR A 106 0.78 19.02 -5.30
C THR A 106 -0.29 20.03 -5.74
N GLU A 107 -0.48 21.12 -4.98
CA GLU A 107 -1.42 22.17 -5.32
C GLU A 107 -1.06 22.82 -6.67
N GLY A 108 -2.05 22.92 -7.56
CA GLY A 108 -1.88 23.46 -8.90
C GLY A 108 -1.30 22.50 -9.93
N LEU A 109 -0.77 21.33 -9.53
CA LEU A 109 -0.31 20.33 -10.48
C LEU A 109 -1.48 19.68 -11.21
N THR A 110 -1.32 19.51 -12.51
CA THR A 110 -2.27 18.77 -13.36
C THR A 110 -1.96 17.29 -13.35
N ASP A 111 -2.91 16.46 -13.84
CA ASP A 111 -2.69 15.03 -14.04
C ASP A 111 -1.49 14.78 -14.97
N GLN A 112 -1.30 15.64 -15.99
CA GLN A 112 -0.20 15.55 -16.93
C GLN A 112 1.16 15.83 -16.25
N ASP A 113 1.26 16.84 -15.39
CA ASP A 113 2.49 17.15 -14.65
C ASP A 113 2.92 15.97 -13.79
N MET A 114 1.96 15.31 -13.13
CA MET A 114 2.23 14.13 -12.32
C MET A 114 2.67 12.93 -13.16
N VAL A 115 2.04 12.71 -14.31
CA VAL A 115 2.43 11.65 -15.25
C VAL A 115 3.85 11.88 -15.76
N GLU A 116 4.22 13.10 -16.14
CA GLU A 116 5.55 13.45 -16.62
C GLU A 116 6.61 13.22 -15.54
N ALA A 117 6.35 13.70 -14.32
CA ALA A 117 7.27 13.54 -13.19
C ALA A 117 7.54 12.06 -12.86
N ILE A 118 6.50 11.22 -12.84
CA ILE A 118 6.61 9.80 -12.54
C ILE A 118 7.25 9.06 -13.72
N SER A 119 6.89 9.42 -14.97
CA SER A 119 7.45 8.82 -16.18
C SER A 119 8.94 9.07 -16.33
N ALA A 120 9.46 10.17 -15.81
CA ALA A 120 10.91 10.44 -15.78
C ALA A 120 11.67 9.34 -15.01
N THR A 121 11.00 8.70 -14.06
CA THR A 121 11.56 7.60 -13.23
C THR A 121 11.21 6.22 -13.79
N TYR A 122 9.94 5.99 -14.11
CA TYR A 122 9.40 4.66 -14.40
C TYR A 122 9.14 4.38 -15.89
N GLY A 123 9.45 5.34 -16.77
CA GLY A 123 9.27 5.19 -18.21
C GLY A 123 7.89 5.58 -18.70
N ILE A 124 7.48 5.04 -19.84
CA ILE A 124 6.25 5.45 -20.53
C ILE A 124 5.03 4.86 -19.85
N ALA A 125 4.07 5.73 -19.50
CA ALA A 125 2.79 5.34 -18.93
C ALA A 125 1.77 4.96 -20.02
N THR A 126 0.83 4.10 -19.63
CA THR A 126 -0.46 3.93 -20.31
C THR A 126 -1.55 4.68 -19.56
N GLN A 127 -2.66 5.00 -20.24
CA GLN A 127 -3.82 5.65 -19.62
C GLN A 127 -5.04 4.73 -19.72
N PRO A 128 -5.13 3.70 -18.89
CA PRO A 128 -6.25 2.76 -18.94
C PRO A 128 -7.52 3.37 -18.38
N VAL A 129 -8.66 3.02 -18.95
CA VAL A 129 -9.95 3.24 -18.31
C VAL A 129 -10.12 2.19 -17.21
N ALA A 130 -9.54 2.44 -16.05
CA ALA A 130 -9.51 1.48 -14.95
C ALA A 130 -9.80 2.16 -13.62
N LYS A 131 -10.23 1.35 -12.66
CA LYS A 131 -10.38 1.73 -11.26
C LYS A 131 -9.54 0.80 -10.39
N ILE A 132 -9.07 1.30 -9.27
CA ILE A 132 -8.36 0.53 -8.24
C ILE A 132 -9.17 0.57 -6.95
N VAL A 133 -9.07 -0.49 -6.17
CA VAL A 133 -9.67 -0.57 -4.83
C VAL A 133 -8.56 -0.44 -3.80
N LEU A 134 -8.72 0.50 -2.89
CA LEU A 134 -7.80 0.71 -1.78
C LEU A 134 -8.39 0.03 -0.54
N PHE A 135 -7.67 -0.95 0.00
CA PHE A 135 -7.99 -1.57 1.29
C PHE A 135 -7.18 -0.86 2.38
N SER A 136 -7.85 -0.38 3.42
CA SER A 136 -7.20 0.18 4.60
C SER A 136 -7.99 -0.18 5.84
N SER A 137 -7.27 -0.35 6.97
CA SER A 137 -7.87 -0.58 8.29
C SER A 137 -8.74 0.58 8.78
N SER A 138 -8.52 1.77 8.24
CA SER A 138 -9.19 2.98 8.68
C SER A 138 -10.53 3.24 7.98
N TYR A 139 -10.77 2.58 6.86
CA TYR A 139 -11.97 2.80 6.05
C TYR A 139 -12.45 1.50 5.42
N ILE A 140 -13.64 1.06 5.82
CA ILE A 140 -14.44 0.01 5.14
C ILE A 140 -15.07 0.63 3.86
N TYR A 141 -14.35 1.49 3.18
CA TYR A 141 -14.83 2.10 1.96
C TYR A 141 -14.24 1.37 0.76
N ASN A 142 -15.10 0.69 0.03
CA ASN A 142 -14.87 0.25 -1.35
C ASN A 142 -14.82 1.47 -2.29
N ASP A 143 -14.08 2.52 -1.94
CA ASP A 143 -13.89 3.63 -2.83
C ASP A 143 -12.95 3.20 -3.94
N SER A 144 -13.55 3.01 -5.10
CA SER A 144 -12.79 2.72 -6.30
C SER A 144 -12.26 4.01 -6.88
N GLU A 145 -10.94 4.20 -6.80
CA GLU A 145 -10.26 5.36 -7.34
C GLU A 145 -10.03 5.22 -8.84
N LYS A 146 -10.23 6.32 -9.58
CA LYS A 146 -9.96 6.36 -11.02
C LYS A 146 -8.46 6.40 -11.27
N VAL A 147 -7.96 5.47 -12.08
CA VAL A 147 -6.56 5.48 -12.53
C VAL A 147 -6.37 6.60 -13.57
N ILE A 148 -5.38 7.45 -13.33
CA ILE A 148 -4.95 8.50 -14.26
C ILE A 148 -3.96 7.91 -15.27
N ALA A 149 -2.95 7.17 -14.76
CA ALA A 149 -1.90 6.58 -15.56
C ALA A 149 -1.39 5.30 -14.89
N ARG A 150 -0.86 4.39 -15.71
CA ARG A 150 -0.32 3.10 -15.26
C ARG A 150 1.01 2.80 -15.91
N TRP A 151 1.95 2.32 -15.11
CA TRP A 151 3.20 1.69 -15.52
C TRP A 151 3.12 0.24 -15.07
N GLU A 152 3.40 -0.70 -15.96
CA GLU A 152 3.29 -2.11 -15.60
C GLU A 152 4.25 -2.98 -16.40
N ASP A 153 4.68 -4.05 -15.77
CA ASP A 153 5.39 -5.17 -16.37
C ASP A 153 4.64 -6.48 -16.11
N SER A 154 5.29 -7.62 -16.33
CA SER A 154 4.68 -8.93 -16.09
C SER A 154 4.39 -9.23 -14.62
N GLN A 155 5.07 -8.58 -13.67
CA GLN A 155 5.01 -8.90 -12.24
C GLN A 155 4.42 -7.78 -11.40
N SER A 156 4.66 -6.53 -11.77
CA SER A 156 4.33 -5.36 -10.98
C SER A 156 3.44 -4.39 -11.74
N SER A 157 2.68 -3.59 -11.00
CA SER A 157 1.90 -2.49 -11.54
C SER A 157 1.99 -1.28 -10.60
N LEU A 158 2.23 -0.12 -11.19
CA LEU A 158 2.21 1.18 -10.54
C LEU A 158 1.07 1.99 -11.15
N ASN A 159 0.16 2.49 -10.32
CA ASN A 159 -1.03 3.21 -10.74
C ASN A 159 -1.07 4.57 -10.07
N LEU A 160 -1.04 5.64 -10.87
CA LEU A 160 -1.32 6.99 -10.40
C LEU A 160 -2.83 7.18 -10.37
N PHE A 161 -3.36 7.70 -9.27
CA PHE A 161 -4.77 8.00 -9.10
C PHE A 161 -4.98 9.34 -8.41
N ARG A 162 -6.20 9.87 -8.53
CA ARG A 162 -6.67 11.00 -7.74
C ARG A 162 -7.75 10.50 -6.79
N SER A 163 -7.60 10.78 -5.50
CA SER A 163 -8.58 10.35 -4.51
C SER A 163 -9.93 11.04 -4.76
N SER A 164 -11.00 10.25 -4.72
CA SER A 164 -12.36 10.72 -4.90
C SER A 164 -12.87 11.56 -3.72
N ASN A 165 -12.35 11.28 -2.52
CA ASN A 165 -12.80 11.93 -1.28
C ASN A 165 -12.00 13.19 -0.92
N GLN A 166 -10.83 13.38 -1.51
CA GLN A 166 -9.95 14.52 -1.27
C GLN A 166 -9.17 14.84 -2.54
N PRO A 167 -8.92 16.13 -2.85
CA PRO A 167 -8.19 16.52 -4.04
C PRO A 167 -6.69 16.20 -3.89
N ARG A 168 -6.36 14.93 -3.71
CA ARG A 168 -4.98 14.44 -3.52
C ARG A 168 -4.62 13.44 -4.59
N PHE A 169 -3.38 13.53 -5.04
CA PHE A 169 -2.78 12.46 -5.82
C PHE A 169 -2.31 11.33 -4.91
N GLY A 170 -2.42 10.13 -5.43
CA GLY A 170 -1.87 8.95 -4.81
C GLY A 170 -1.26 8.01 -5.86
N MET A 171 -0.42 7.11 -5.39
CA MET A 171 0.23 6.11 -6.22
C MET A 171 0.13 4.76 -5.54
N LEU A 172 -0.37 3.76 -6.28
CA LEU A 172 -0.49 2.38 -5.83
C LEU A 172 0.53 1.52 -6.57
N ILE A 173 1.40 0.86 -5.83
CA ILE A 173 2.40 -0.07 -6.36
C ILE A 173 2.09 -1.46 -5.82
N VAL A 174 1.96 -2.44 -6.71
CA VAL A 174 1.55 -3.80 -6.32
C VAL A 174 2.34 -4.90 -7.03
N SER A 175 2.54 -6.01 -6.32
CA SER A 175 2.88 -7.29 -6.92
C SER A 175 1.60 -7.94 -7.44
N LYS A 176 1.39 -7.99 -8.75
CA LYS A 176 0.14 -8.48 -9.38
C LYS A 176 -0.31 -9.84 -8.84
N ARG A 177 0.63 -10.76 -8.70
CA ARG A 177 0.33 -12.11 -8.21
C ARG A 177 -0.08 -12.14 -6.73
N VAL A 178 0.69 -11.48 -5.87
CA VAL A 178 0.43 -11.52 -4.42
C VAL A 178 -0.78 -10.66 -4.07
N ASP A 179 -0.99 -9.55 -4.78
CA ASP A 179 -2.16 -8.69 -4.65
C ASP A 179 -3.46 -9.45 -4.92
N ALA A 180 -3.52 -10.23 -6.02
CA ALA A 180 -4.67 -11.07 -6.32
C ALA A 180 -4.93 -12.14 -5.23
N LEU A 181 -3.87 -12.73 -4.64
CA LEU A 181 -4.01 -13.67 -3.52
C LEU A 181 -4.53 -12.97 -2.26
N ALA A 182 -4.03 -11.78 -1.97
CA ALA A 182 -4.46 -10.99 -0.83
C ALA A 182 -5.94 -10.57 -0.97
N GLU A 183 -6.35 -10.11 -2.15
CA GLU A 183 -7.76 -9.78 -2.43
C GLU A 183 -8.67 -10.97 -2.23
N ALA A 184 -8.31 -12.14 -2.77
CA ALA A 184 -9.08 -13.37 -2.57
C ALA A 184 -9.16 -13.77 -1.09
N ALA A 185 -8.07 -13.61 -0.33
CA ALA A 185 -8.03 -13.88 1.10
C ALA A 185 -8.92 -12.91 1.90
N ILE A 186 -8.89 -11.61 1.57
CA ILE A 186 -9.73 -10.58 2.20
C ILE A 186 -11.22 -10.87 1.98
N VAL A 187 -11.63 -11.17 0.75
CA VAL A 187 -13.02 -11.55 0.44
C VAL A 187 -13.45 -12.78 1.24
N LYS A 188 -12.56 -13.78 1.35
CA LYS A 188 -12.85 -14.97 2.16
C LYS A 188 -12.89 -14.65 3.66
N ALA A 189 -12.03 -13.77 4.17
CA ALA A 189 -12.05 -13.34 5.56
C ALA A 189 -13.38 -12.67 5.93
N ILE A 190 -13.84 -11.71 5.11
CA ILE A 190 -15.12 -11.02 5.30
C ILE A 190 -16.27 -12.04 5.38
N ARG A 191 -16.32 -13.00 4.45
CA ARG A 191 -17.35 -14.04 4.45
C ARG A 191 -17.31 -14.92 5.70
N LEU A 192 -16.12 -15.29 6.17
CA LEU A 192 -15.97 -16.06 7.42
C LEU A 192 -16.45 -15.24 8.62
N ASP A 193 -16.12 -13.95 8.66
CA ASP A 193 -16.55 -13.06 9.73
C ASP A 193 -18.09 -12.91 9.77
N GLU A 194 -18.72 -12.77 8.60
CA GLU A 194 -20.19 -12.73 8.48
C GLU A 194 -20.86 -14.04 8.95
N GLN A 195 -20.28 -15.19 8.59
CA GLN A 195 -20.80 -16.51 8.99
C GLN A 195 -20.68 -16.75 10.50
N GLU A 196 -19.62 -16.25 11.13
CA GLU A 196 -19.36 -16.45 12.55
C GLU A 196 -19.97 -15.37 13.44
N ALA A 197 -20.37 -14.22 12.87
CA ALA A 197 -20.93 -13.10 13.63
C ALA A 197 -22.09 -13.50 14.57
N PRO A 198 -23.08 -14.30 14.14
CA PRO A 198 -24.18 -14.70 15.03
C PRO A 198 -23.72 -15.54 16.23
N GLN A 199 -22.76 -16.45 16.02
CA GLN A 199 -22.24 -17.30 17.10
C GLN A 199 -21.39 -16.49 18.08
N ARG A 200 -20.60 -15.53 17.58
CA ARG A 200 -19.82 -14.63 18.43
C ARG A 200 -20.72 -13.74 19.28
N GLU A 201 -21.85 -13.27 18.73
CA GLU A 201 -22.82 -12.46 19.47
C GLU A 201 -23.46 -13.27 20.60
N ILE A 202 -23.94 -14.49 20.33
CA ILE A 202 -24.51 -15.39 21.36
C ILE A 202 -23.46 -15.67 22.46
N ALA A 203 -22.21 -15.91 22.10
CA ALA A 203 -21.15 -16.16 23.06
C ALA A 203 -20.86 -14.92 23.93
N ARG A 204 -20.90 -13.72 23.33
CA ARG A 204 -20.74 -12.45 24.04
C ARG A 204 -21.87 -12.23 25.03
N GLU A 205 -23.11 -12.33 24.59
CA GLU A 205 -24.30 -12.16 25.46
C GLU A 205 -24.30 -13.16 26.65
N LYS A 206 -23.92 -14.41 26.38
CA LYS A 206 -23.79 -15.42 27.43
C LYS A 206 -22.74 -15.00 28.46
N LYS A 207 -21.55 -14.57 28.00
CA LYS A 207 -20.47 -14.14 28.89
C LYS A 207 -20.86 -12.92 29.72
N GLU A 208 -21.45 -11.90 29.08
CA GLU A 208 -21.95 -10.70 29.78
C GLU A 208 -23.03 -11.05 30.81
N GLY A 209 -23.91 -11.98 30.48
CA GLY A 209 -24.93 -12.49 31.41
C GLY A 209 -24.32 -13.23 32.61
N GLU A 210 -23.30 -14.05 32.38
CA GLU A 210 -22.58 -14.76 33.46
C GLU A 210 -21.81 -13.75 34.36
N GLU A 211 -21.11 -12.79 33.78
CA GLU A 211 -20.39 -11.73 34.51
C GLU A 211 -21.36 -10.88 35.35
N SER A 212 -22.50 -10.49 34.77
CA SER A 212 -23.56 -9.75 35.49
C SER A 212 -24.11 -10.54 36.68
N ARG A 213 -24.41 -11.82 36.49
CA ARG A 213 -24.88 -12.70 37.58
C ARG A 213 -23.83 -12.85 38.69
N ALA A 214 -22.57 -13.03 38.31
CA ALA A 214 -21.47 -13.11 39.26
C ALA A 214 -21.30 -11.81 40.06
N ALA A 215 -21.38 -10.65 39.40
CA ALA A 215 -21.32 -9.33 40.04
C ALA A 215 -22.49 -9.12 41.02
N GLN A 216 -23.71 -9.50 40.62
CA GLN A 216 -24.91 -9.45 41.49
C GLN A 216 -24.79 -10.37 42.70
N ALA A 217 -24.31 -11.59 42.50
CA ALA A 217 -24.10 -12.55 43.59
C ALA A 217 -23.05 -12.06 44.58
N LYS A 218 -22.02 -11.39 44.09
CA LYS A 218 -20.98 -10.76 44.95
C LYS A 218 -21.49 -9.54 45.72
N ALA A 219 -22.29 -8.68 45.08
CA ALA A 219 -22.85 -7.49 45.71
C ALA A 219 -23.97 -7.80 46.70
N ARG A 220 -24.73 -8.87 46.48
CA ARG A 220 -25.92 -9.26 47.30
C ARG A 220 -25.69 -9.33 48.81
N PRO A 221 -24.60 -9.94 49.32
CA PRO A 221 -24.39 -10.03 50.78
C PRO A 221 -24.21 -8.67 51.42
N ALA A 222 -23.40 -7.79 50.79
CA ALA A 222 -23.16 -6.43 51.29
C ALA A 222 -24.44 -5.59 51.28
N ASN A 223 -25.10 -5.55 50.11
CA ASN A 223 -26.32 -4.74 49.95
C ASN A 223 -27.47 -5.26 50.85
N LYS A 224 -27.55 -6.60 51.10
CA LYS A 224 -28.55 -7.13 52.01
C LYS A 224 -28.33 -6.72 53.47
N ALA A 225 -27.06 -6.62 53.91
CA ALA A 225 -26.74 -6.20 55.26
C ALA A 225 -27.03 -4.70 55.48
N ASP A 226 -26.85 -3.90 54.42
CA ASP A 226 -26.99 -2.43 54.51
C ASP A 226 -28.39 -1.92 54.14
N PHE A 227 -29.26 -2.79 53.62
CA PHE A 227 -30.62 -2.38 53.23
C PHE A 227 -31.48 -2.06 54.44
N ARG A 228 -31.95 -0.83 54.47
CA ARG A 228 -32.92 -0.31 55.46
C ARG A 228 -34.22 0.06 54.73
N PRO A 229 -35.37 -0.57 55.01
CA PRO A 229 -36.66 -0.23 54.40
C PRO A 229 -37.18 1.12 54.88
#